data_3070e7c36457bc4be3d045e562ef5c3f
#
_entry.id   3070e7c36457bc4be3d045e562ef5c3f
#
_cell.length_a   1.000
_cell.length_b   1.000
_cell.length_c   1.000
_cell.angle_alpha   90.00
_cell.angle_beta   90.00
_cell.angle_gamma   90.00
#
_symmetry.space_group_name_H-M   'P 1'
#
loop_
_entity.id
_entity.type
_entity.pdbx_description
1 polymer ?
#
loop_
_entity_poly.entity_id
_entity_poly.type
_entity_poly.pdbx_seq_one_letter_code
_entity_poly.pdbx_strand_id
1 'polypeptide(L)'
;MNIRWRRWRASLRDTLILLGEFRGPLLVFIAAIVGIGIIYFSVARQVGEALHSLPEAFYLMLTLAFLQAGGDFPQHPFLQIWYFILPVVGVATLAHGLADFGILLFNRRARNKEWEMAVASTFNNHLILVGLGHLGYRVVSQLHEMNEAVVVIEEDPAADLFAVVQNMGVPVIEGDASRQTGLEAAGVKRARTIVLCTQNDALNLQIALKARSLNPKIKVVVRIFNEDFAKSLHDQFGFTALSATGMAAPVFAAAAAGADVTPPITVEGQALSLARLTVSSTSALVQKTVGYIEDNYNLSIVLVRHDHQSEMHPTDSKEIAAGDVVAVLGGPQELYRLMHDNEG
;
A
#
# COMPACT_ATOMS: atom_id res chain seq x y z
N MET A 1 17.78 -10.38 0.91
CA MET A 1 17.34 -11.38 -0.11
C MET A 1 17.19 -10.65 -1.43
N ASN A 2 17.92 -11.09 -2.47
CA ASN A 2 18.20 -10.34 -3.72
C ASN A 2 16.89 -10.01 -4.50
N ILE A 3 16.70 -8.75 -4.91
CA ILE A 3 15.56 -8.23 -5.72
C ILE A 3 15.32 -9.08 -6.99
N ARG A 4 16.38 -9.59 -7.62
CA ARG A 4 16.30 -10.49 -8.78
C ARG A 4 15.54 -11.79 -8.51
N TRP A 5 15.71 -12.38 -7.33
CA TRP A 5 15.05 -13.63 -6.93
C TRP A 5 13.56 -13.43 -6.63
N ARG A 6 13.20 -12.26 -6.08
CA ARG A 6 11.80 -11.87 -5.87
C ARG A 6 11.06 -11.69 -7.19
N ARG A 7 11.69 -11.03 -8.18
CA ARG A 7 11.13 -10.86 -9.52
C ARG A 7 10.92 -12.20 -10.25
N TRP A 8 11.82 -13.16 -10.11
CA TRP A 8 11.67 -14.49 -10.74
C TRP A 8 10.52 -15.30 -10.10
N ARG A 9 10.40 -15.29 -8.77
CA ARG A 9 9.25 -15.89 -8.06
C ARG A 9 7.92 -15.19 -8.39
N ALA A 10 7.91 -13.88 -8.55
CA ALA A 10 6.75 -13.13 -8.98
C ALA A 10 6.33 -13.53 -10.40
N SER A 11 7.28 -13.66 -11.34
CA SER A 11 7.00 -14.11 -12.71
C SER A 11 6.36 -15.51 -12.76
N LEU A 12 6.83 -16.46 -11.95
CA LEU A 12 6.23 -17.79 -11.87
C LEU A 12 4.80 -17.76 -11.29
N ARG A 13 4.56 -16.94 -10.28
CA ARG A 13 3.21 -16.78 -9.69
C ARG A 13 2.25 -16.05 -10.64
N ASP A 14 2.72 -15.04 -11.35
CA ASP A 14 1.97 -14.34 -12.39
C ASP A 14 1.49 -15.34 -13.45
N THR A 15 2.39 -16.18 -13.96
CA THR A 15 2.03 -17.24 -14.92
C THR A 15 1.00 -18.22 -14.36
N LEU A 16 1.10 -18.58 -13.07
CA LEU A 16 0.14 -19.48 -12.42
C LEU A 16 -1.24 -18.84 -12.20
N ILE A 17 -1.27 -17.53 -11.91
CA ILE A 17 -2.52 -16.78 -11.78
C ILE A 17 -3.22 -16.68 -13.14
N LEU A 18 -2.45 -16.32 -14.20
CA LEU A 18 -2.95 -16.27 -15.57
C LEU A 18 -3.50 -17.62 -16.05
N LEU A 19 -2.76 -18.71 -15.79
CA LEU A 19 -3.25 -20.08 -16.08
C LEU A 19 -4.52 -20.42 -15.27
N GLY A 20 -4.72 -19.80 -14.12
CA GLY A 20 -5.92 -19.97 -13.28
C GLY A 20 -7.20 -19.48 -13.95
N GLU A 21 -7.14 -18.40 -14.71
CA GLU A 21 -8.31 -17.84 -15.42
C GLU A 21 -8.79 -18.73 -16.56
N PHE A 22 -7.87 -19.48 -17.21
CA PHE A 22 -8.23 -20.43 -18.26
C PHE A 22 -8.88 -21.74 -17.76
N ARG A 23 -8.89 -21.99 -16.43
CA ARG A 23 -9.44 -23.22 -15.86
C ARG A 23 -10.94 -23.35 -16.14
N GLY A 24 -11.72 -22.26 -16.03
CA GLY A 24 -13.15 -22.28 -16.23
C GLY A 24 -13.53 -22.68 -17.66
N PRO A 25 -13.13 -21.94 -18.69
CA PRO A 25 -13.37 -22.30 -20.08
C PRO A 25 -12.85 -23.68 -20.48
N LEU A 26 -11.66 -24.07 -19.98
CA LEU A 26 -11.08 -25.37 -20.26
C LEU A 26 -11.88 -26.53 -19.65
N LEU A 27 -12.36 -26.38 -18.42
CA LEU A 27 -13.19 -27.39 -17.75
C LEU A 27 -14.54 -27.54 -18.45
N VAL A 28 -15.16 -26.43 -18.89
CA VAL A 28 -16.41 -26.46 -19.67
C VAL A 28 -16.18 -27.17 -21.01
N PHE A 29 -15.10 -26.87 -21.71
CA PHE A 29 -14.75 -27.52 -22.96
C PHE A 29 -14.52 -29.04 -22.78
N ILE A 30 -13.74 -29.44 -21.78
CA ILE A 30 -13.50 -30.87 -21.47
C ILE A 30 -14.81 -31.56 -21.10
N ALA A 31 -15.64 -30.95 -20.25
CA ALA A 31 -16.94 -31.51 -19.87
C ALA A 31 -17.88 -31.66 -21.06
N ALA A 32 -17.86 -30.71 -22.00
CA ALA A 32 -18.64 -30.81 -23.24
C ALA A 32 -18.16 -31.96 -24.12
N ILE A 33 -16.85 -32.07 -24.37
CA ILE A 33 -16.26 -33.17 -25.16
C ILE A 33 -16.61 -34.54 -24.54
N VAL A 34 -16.46 -34.68 -23.23
CA VAL A 34 -16.76 -35.92 -22.50
C VAL A 34 -18.27 -36.24 -22.55
N GLY A 35 -19.12 -35.27 -22.23
CA GLY A 35 -20.57 -35.43 -22.21
C GLY A 35 -21.12 -35.79 -23.59
N ILE A 36 -20.73 -35.03 -24.61
CA ILE A 36 -21.15 -35.29 -26.01
C ILE A 36 -20.58 -36.62 -26.48
N GLY A 37 -19.33 -36.95 -26.16
CA GLY A 37 -18.69 -38.22 -26.52
C GLY A 37 -19.42 -39.44 -25.94
N ILE A 38 -19.93 -39.36 -24.71
CA ILE A 38 -20.72 -40.44 -24.08
C ILE A 38 -22.07 -40.60 -24.81
N ILE A 39 -22.75 -39.47 -25.09
CA ILE A 39 -24.05 -39.48 -25.82
C ILE A 39 -23.83 -40.04 -27.21
N TYR A 40 -22.83 -39.55 -27.93
CA TYR A 40 -22.52 -40.01 -29.29
C TYR A 40 -22.21 -41.50 -29.31
N PHE A 41 -21.37 -41.98 -28.42
CA PHE A 41 -21.07 -43.43 -28.32
C PHE A 41 -22.29 -44.29 -28.03
N SER A 42 -23.17 -43.82 -27.13
CA SER A 42 -24.38 -44.58 -26.77
C SER A 42 -25.34 -44.68 -27.95
N VAL A 43 -25.52 -43.60 -28.71
CA VAL A 43 -26.38 -43.60 -29.91
C VAL A 43 -25.75 -44.38 -31.06
N ALA A 44 -24.44 -44.21 -31.34
CA ALA A 44 -23.74 -44.90 -32.39
C ALA A 44 -23.82 -46.44 -32.22
N ARG A 45 -23.65 -46.89 -30.97
CA ARG A 45 -23.78 -48.31 -30.63
C ARG A 45 -25.19 -48.88 -30.83
N GLN A 46 -26.24 -48.07 -30.57
CA GLN A 46 -27.64 -48.48 -30.77
C GLN A 46 -28.02 -48.60 -32.25
N VAL A 47 -27.40 -47.75 -33.08
CA VAL A 47 -27.70 -47.66 -34.53
C VAL A 47 -26.78 -48.59 -35.34
N GLY A 48 -25.77 -49.18 -34.74
CA GLY A 48 -24.84 -50.13 -35.42
C GLY A 48 -23.76 -49.42 -36.27
N GLU A 49 -23.46 -48.13 -35.97
CA GLU A 49 -22.35 -47.42 -36.58
C GLU A 49 -20.99 -47.98 -36.12
N ALA A 50 -19.97 -47.87 -36.97
CA ALA A 50 -18.66 -48.46 -36.79
C ALA A 50 -17.81 -47.69 -35.76
N LEU A 51 -18.26 -47.61 -34.50
CA LEU A 51 -17.54 -47.03 -33.38
C LEU A 51 -17.25 -48.10 -32.32
N HIS A 52 -15.97 -48.43 -32.11
CA HIS A 52 -15.61 -49.63 -31.38
C HIS A 52 -15.41 -49.40 -29.87
N SER A 53 -15.09 -48.14 -29.46
CA SER A 53 -14.77 -47.85 -28.05
C SER A 53 -15.13 -46.43 -27.63
N LEU A 54 -15.34 -46.22 -26.31
CA LEU A 54 -15.59 -44.91 -25.74
C LEU A 54 -14.42 -43.95 -25.93
N PRO A 55 -13.14 -44.32 -25.78
CA PRO A 55 -11.99 -43.48 -26.13
C PRO A 55 -11.99 -43.00 -27.58
N GLU A 56 -12.42 -43.87 -28.52
CA GLU A 56 -12.55 -43.51 -29.94
C GLU A 56 -13.59 -42.38 -30.13
N ALA A 57 -14.70 -42.44 -29.42
CA ALA A 57 -15.71 -41.38 -29.42
C ALA A 57 -15.13 -40.08 -28.90
N PHE A 58 -14.38 -40.07 -27.83
CA PHE A 58 -13.71 -38.86 -27.30
C PHE A 58 -12.70 -38.31 -28.30
N TYR A 59 -11.89 -39.18 -28.92
CA TYR A 59 -10.95 -38.76 -29.96
C TYR A 59 -11.69 -38.13 -31.14
N LEU A 60 -12.79 -38.76 -31.62
CA LEU A 60 -13.60 -38.21 -32.70
C LEU A 60 -14.21 -36.85 -32.34
N MET A 61 -14.75 -36.67 -31.13
CA MET A 61 -15.28 -35.37 -30.69
C MET A 61 -14.20 -34.30 -30.61
N LEU A 62 -13.00 -34.67 -30.16
CA LEU A 62 -11.86 -33.77 -30.08
C LEU A 62 -11.38 -33.37 -31.49
N THR A 63 -11.24 -34.30 -32.43
CA THR A 63 -10.83 -34.01 -33.80
C THR A 63 -11.82 -33.12 -34.51
N LEU A 64 -13.15 -33.37 -34.38
CA LEU A 64 -14.21 -32.54 -34.91
C LEU A 64 -14.16 -31.11 -34.35
N ALA A 65 -13.92 -30.94 -33.04
CA ALA A 65 -13.81 -29.61 -32.43
C ALA A 65 -12.63 -28.81 -33.00
N PHE A 66 -11.55 -29.48 -33.48
CA PHE A 66 -10.40 -28.85 -34.13
C PHE A 66 -10.47 -28.86 -35.64
N LEU A 67 -11.67 -29.03 -36.27
CA LEU A 67 -11.88 -29.04 -37.71
C LEU A 67 -11.11 -30.15 -38.44
N GLN A 68 -10.70 -31.22 -37.74
CA GLN A 68 -10.07 -32.36 -38.39
C GLN A 68 -11.11 -33.41 -38.74
N ALA A 69 -11.13 -33.85 -39.98
CA ALA A 69 -12.00 -34.95 -40.40
C ALA A 69 -11.47 -36.27 -39.81
N GLY A 70 -12.23 -36.86 -38.90
CA GLY A 70 -11.89 -38.14 -38.29
C GLY A 70 -12.91 -39.20 -38.66
N GLY A 71 -12.54 -40.13 -39.55
CA GLY A 71 -13.35 -41.27 -39.91
C GLY A 71 -14.45 -40.96 -40.95
N ASP A 72 -15.27 -41.98 -41.23
CA ASP A 72 -16.37 -41.88 -42.17
C ASP A 72 -17.56 -41.06 -41.64
N PHE A 73 -18.24 -40.38 -42.54
CA PHE A 73 -19.40 -39.56 -42.15
C PHE A 73 -20.56 -40.48 -41.75
N PRO A 74 -21.19 -40.31 -40.58
CA PRO A 74 -22.20 -41.23 -40.08
C PRO A 74 -23.47 -41.20 -40.92
N GLN A 75 -24.19 -42.31 -40.97
CA GLN A 75 -25.42 -42.46 -41.72
C GLN A 75 -26.62 -41.92 -40.94
N HIS A 76 -26.57 -41.94 -39.61
CA HIS A 76 -27.70 -41.56 -38.77
C HIS A 76 -27.79 -40.03 -38.58
N PRO A 77 -28.95 -39.37 -38.85
CA PRO A 77 -29.09 -37.92 -38.83
C PRO A 77 -28.69 -37.25 -37.48
N PHE A 78 -28.99 -37.89 -36.35
CA PHE A 78 -28.61 -37.36 -35.04
C PHE A 78 -27.10 -37.29 -34.85
N LEU A 79 -26.37 -38.27 -35.39
CA LEU A 79 -24.89 -38.26 -35.31
C LEU A 79 -24.27 -37.23 -36.25
N GLN A 80 -24.92 -36.99 -37.42
CA GLN A 80 -24.50 -35.99 -38.39
C GLN A 80 -24.50 -34.56 -37.81
N ILE A 81 -25.47 -34.23 -36.93
CA ILE A 81 -25.59 -32.93 -36.32
C ILE A 81 -24.31 -32.53 -35.58
N TRP A 82 -23.64 -33.46 -34.93
CA TRP A 82 -22.40 -33.20 -34.18
C TRP A 82 -21.20 -32.82 -35.04
N TYR A 83 -21.17 -33.28 -36.31
CA TYR A 83 -20.14 -32.88 -37.29
C TYR A 83 -20.25 -31.42 -37.69
N PHE A 84 -21.39 -30.76 -37.45
CA PHE A 84 -21.58 -29.33 -37.71
C PHE A 84 -21.48 -28.51 -36.41
N ILE A 85 -22.00 -29.01 -35.32
CA ILE A 85 -22.02 -28.26 -34.05
C ILE A 85 -20.62 -28.19 -33.44
N LEU A 86 -19.90 -29.32 -33.34
CA LEU A 86 -18.59 -29.37 -32.66
C LEU A 86 -17.55 -28.47 -33.29
N PRO A 87 -17.37 -28.37 -34.60
CA PRO A 87 -16.48 -27.40 -35.22
C PRO A 87 -16.79 -25.95 -34.85
N VAL A 88 -18.08 -25.58 -34.81
CA VAL A 88 -18.50 -24.22 -34.40
C VAL A 88 -18.17 -23.95 -32.94
N VAL A 89 -18.47 -24.92 -32.05
CA VAL A 89 -18.16 -24.80 -30.64
C VAL A 89 -16.62 -24.74 -30.41
N GLY A 90 -15.86 -25.56 -31.11
CA GLY A 90 -14.41 -25.57 -31.07
C GLY A 90 -13.79 -24.25 -31.50
N VAL A 91 -14.19 -23.72 -32.65
CA VAL A 91 -13.73 -22.42 -33.16
C VAL A 91 -14.15 -21.29 -32.22
N ALA A 92 -15.39 -21.29 -31.70
CA ALA A 92 -15.88 -20.29 -30.77
C ALA A 92 -15.06 -20.31 -29.46
N THR A 93 -14.75 -21.49 -28.94
CA THR A 93 -13.91 -21.64 -27.72
C THR A 93 -12.48 -21.16 -27.95
N LEU A 94 -11.88 -21.51 -29.10
CA LEU A 94 -10.54 -21.03 -29.46
C LEU A 94 -10.52 -19.51 -29.66
N ALA A 95 -11.51 -18.95 -30.37
CA ALA A 95 -11.62 -17.51 -30.60
C ALA A 95 -11.78 -16.74 -29.28
N HIS A 96 -12.60 -17.25 -28.36
CA HIS A 96 -12.79 -16.66 -27.04
C HIS A 96 -11.50 -16.71 -26.22
N GLY A 97 -10.84 -17.86 -26.16
CA GLY A 97 -9.55 -18.00 -25.47
C GLY A 97 -8.46 -17.11 -26.08
N LEU A 98 -8.42 -16.95 -27.42
CA LEU A 98 -7.47 -16.07 -28.08
C LEU A 98 -7.78 -14.58 -27.83
N ALA A 99 -9.06 -14.22 -27.77
CA ALA A 99 -9.48 -12.86 -27.42
C ALA A 99 -9.10 -12.50 -25.98
N ASP A 100 -9.36 -13.38 -25.01
CA ASP A 100 -8.97 -13.19 -23.62
C ASP A 100 -7.46 -13.10 -23.45
N PHE A 101 -6.72 -13.97 -24.14
CA PHE A 101 -5.24 -13.89 -24.18
C PHE A 101 -4.76 -12.59 -24.81
N GLY A 102 -5.42 -12.14 -25.90
CA GLY A 102 -5.12 -10.87 -26.55
C GLY A 102 -5.37 -9.69 -25.61
N ILE A 103 -6.51 -9.67 -24.89
CA ILE A 103 -6.83 -8.64 -23.91
C ILE A 103 -5.76 -8.61 -22.79
N LEU A 104 -5.38 -9.76 -22.26
CA LEU A 104 -4.34 -9.88 -21.24
C LEU A 104 -2.96 -9.42 -21.75
N LEU A 105 -2.62 -9.76 -22.99
CA LEU A 105 -1.34 -9.37 -23.61
C LEU A 105 -1.25 -7.87 -23.88
N PHE A 106 -2.33 -7.27 -24.38
CA PHE A 106 -2.37 -5.87 -24.79
C PHE A 106 -2.89 -4.93 -23.69
N ASN A 107 -3.62 -5.44 -22.70
CA ASN A 107 -4.10 -4.63 -21.57
C ASN A 107 -3.01 -4.50 -20.50
N ARG A 108 -2.15 -3.49 -20.70
CA ARG A 108 -1.08 -3.16 -19.74
C ARG A 108 -1.58 -2.99 -18.31
N ARG A 109 -2.80 -2.45 -18.14
CA ARG A 109 -3.37 -2.16 -16.82
C ARG A 109 -3.76 -3.43 -16.07
N ALA A 110 -4.43 -4.39 -16.73
CA ALA A 110 -4.76 -5.69 -16.13
C ALA A 110 -3.49 -6.47 -15.76
N ARG A 111 -2.50 -6.50 -16.67
CA ARG A 111 -1.20 -7.15 -16.42
C ARG A 111 -0.43 -6.52 -15.27
N ASN A 112 -0.44 -5.19 -15.12
CA ASN A 112 0.19 -4.52 -14.01
C ASN A 112 -0.48 -4.88 -12.68
N LYS A 113 -1.80 -4.96 -12.63
CA LYS A 113 -2.56 -5.33 -11.43
C LYS A 113 -2.20 -6.75 -10.94
N GLU A 114 -2.23 -7.74 -11.83
CA GLU A 114 -1.85 -9.11 -11.52
C GLU A 114 -0.38 -9.22 -11.09
N TRP A 115 0.50 -8.49 -11.78
CA TRP A 115 1.91 -8.40 -11.42
C TRP A 115 2.13 -7.81 -10.01
N GLU A 116 1.48 -6.71 -9.68
CA GLU A 116 1.58 -6.07 -8.36
C GLU A 116 1.07 -6.99 -7.24
N MET A 117 -0.05 -7.69 -7.46
CA MET A 117 -0.55 -8.70 -6.52
C MET A 117 0.42 -9.87 -6.36
N ALA A 118 1.02 -10.35 -7.44
CA ALA A 118 2.01 -11.41 -7.40
C ALA A 118 3.27 -10.96 -6.62
N VAL A 119 3.74 -9.73 -6.84
CA VAL A 119 4.86 -9.14 -6.10
C VAL A 119 4.49 -9.00 -4.61
N ALA A 120 3.35 -8.41 -4.28
CA ALA A 120 2.88 -8.23 -2.90
C ALA A 120 2.76 -9.57 -2.16
N SER A 121 2.37 -10.63 -2.87
CA SER A 121 2.27 -11.98 -2.29
C SER A 121 3.61 -12.56 -1.80
N THR A 122 4.74 -12.02 -2.25
CA THR A 122 6.09 -12.45 -1.82
C THR A 122 6.55 -11.77 -0.53
N PHE A 123 5.82 -10.75 -0.07
CA PHE A 123 6.18 -9.98 1.12
C PHE A 123 5.69 -10.65 2.40
N ASN A 124 6.54 -10.66 3.42
CA ASN A 124 6.24 -11.09 4.78
C ASN A 124 6.84 -10.09 5.75
N ASN A 125 6.19 -9.88 6.89
CA ASN A 125 6.61 -8.93 7.92
C ASN A 125 6.81 -7.51 7.35
N HIS A 126 5.96 -7.12 6.40
CA HIS A 126 5.99 -5.86 5.67
C HIS A 126 5.02 -4.84 6.26
N LEU A 127 5.09 -3.62 5.77
CA LEU A 127 4.11 -2.57 6.05
C LEU A 127 3.10 -2.49 4.91
N ILE A 128 1.85 -2.22 5.25
CA ILE A 128 0.80 -1.85 4.29
C ILE A 128 0.51 -0.38 4.48
N LEU A 129 0.49 0.39 3.40
CA LEU A 129 0.04 1.77 3.41
C LEU A 129 -1.25 1.89 2.59
N VAL A 130 -2.25 2.58 3.12
CA VAL A 130 -3.53 2.81 2.45
C VAL A 130 -3.72 4.30 2.20
N GLY A 131 -3.99 4.64 0.94
CA GLY A 131 -4.22 6.01 0.49
C GLY A 131 -2.94 6.71 0.04
N LEU A 132 -2.81 6.95 -1.27
CA LEU A 132 -1.64 7.52 -1.91
C LEU A 132 -1.81 9.02 -2.25
N GLY A 133 -2.40 9.78 -1.32
CA GLY A 133 -2.38 11.23 -1.36
C GLY A 133 -1.02 11.79 -0.94
N HIS A 134 -0.91 13.13 -0.79
CA HIS A 134 0.35 13.79 -0.42
C HIS A 134 1.00 13.23 0.84
N LEU A 135 0.22 12.96 1.90
CA LEU A 135 0.76 12.37 3.13
C LEU A 135 1.24 10.93 2.89
N GLY A 136 0.40 10.10 2.26
CA GLY A 136 0.76 8.71 1.98
C GLY A 136 2.02 8.58 1.15
N TYR A 137 2.17 9.41 0.12
CA TYR A 137 3.39 9.47 -0.69
C TYR A 137 4.63 9.81 0.15
N ARG A 138 4.53 10.84 1.02
CA ARG A 138 5.66 11.21 1.90
C ARG A 138 6.05 10.07 2.84
N VAL A 139 5.05 9.39 3.40
CA VAL A 139 5.28 8.23 4.28
C VAL A 139 5.93 7.08 3.52
N VAL A 140 5.44 6.74 2.31
CA VAL A 140 6.06 5.69 1.46
C VAL A 140 7.50 6.03 1.13
N SER A 141 7.79 7.28 0.73
CA SER A 141 9.13 7.72 0.39
C SER A 141 10.11 7.56 1.55
N GLN A 142 9.71 8.00 2.75
CA GLN A 142 10.52 7.85 3.96
C GLN A 142 10.76 6.37 4.33
N LEU A 143 9.70 5.54 4.26
CA LEU A 143 9.83 4.11 4.53
C LEU A 143 10.73 3.41 3.50
N HIS A 144 10.67 3.84 2.24
CA HIS A 144 11.53 3.33 1.18
C HIS A 144 13.00 3.72 1.41
N GLU A 145 13.28 4.96 1.80
CA GLU A 145 14.63 5.41 2.20
C GLU A 145 15.19 4.62 3.39
N MET A 146 14.32 4.24 4.33
CA MET A 146 14.67 3.36 5.46
C MET A 146 14.84 1.89 5.04
N ASN A 147 14.74 1.54 3.75
CA ASN A 147 14.77 0.19 3.22
C ASN A 147 13.68 -0.74 3.79
N GLU A 148 12.56 -0.19 4.19
CA GLU A 148 11.42 -0.95 4.68
C GLU A 148 10.63 -1.59 3.54
N ALA A 149 10.12 -2.79 3.78
CA ALA A 149 9.28 -3.48 2.81
C ALA A 149 7.84 -2.94 2.91
N VAL A 150 7.39 -2.22 1.88
CA VAL A 150 6.07 -1.56 1.84
C VAL A 150 5.24 -2.11 0.69
N VAL A 151 3.94 -2.30 0.92
CA VAL A 151 2.91 -2.55 -0.09
C VAL A 151 1.86 -1.44 0.05
N VAL A 152 1.49 -0.80 -1.04
CA VAL A 152 0.50 0.28 -1.05
C VAL A 152 -0.84 -0.23 -1.55
N ILE A 153 -1.95 0.23 -0.98
CA ILE A 153 -3.31 0.07 -1.51
C ILE A 153 -3.81 1.46 -1.88
N GLU A 154 -4.21 1.64 -3.13
CA GLU A 154 -4.81 2.88 -3.64
C GLU A 154 -6.03 2.52 -4.50
N GLU A 155 -7.14 3.23 -4.26
CA GLU A 155 -8.40 2.99 -4.97
C GLU A 155 -8.41 3.64 -6.36
N ASP A 156 -7.82 4.84 -6.47
CA ASP A 156 -7.77 5.60 -7.73
C ASP A 156 -6.42 5.40 -8.45
N PRO A 157 -6.38 4.58 -9.51
CA PRO A 157 -5.16 4.38 -10.29
C PRO A 157 -4.78 5.57 -11.18
N ALA A 158 -5.65 6.58 -11.31
CA ALA A 158 -5.36 7.84 -11.99
C ALA A 158 -4.73 8.88 -11.06
N ALA A 159 -4.56 8.56 -9.75
CA ALA A 159 -3.87 9.45 -8.83
C ALA A 159 -2.44 9.74 -9.31
N ASP A 160 -2.06 11.01 -9.33
CA ASP A 160 -0.78 11.51 -9.87
C ASP A 160 0.44 10.77 -9.28
N LEU A 161 0.35 10.34 -8.03
CA LEU A 161 1.44 9.70 -7.29
C LEU A 161 1.50 8.18 -7.47
N PHE A 162 0.50 7.56 -8.10
CA PHE A 162 0.42 6.12 -8.31
C PHE A 162 1.63 5.61 -9.14
N ALA A 163 1.82 6.19 -10.32
CA ALA A 163 2.93 5.83 -11.19
C ALA A 163 4.31 6.17 -10.59
N VAL A 164 4.39 7.26 -9.81
CA VAL A 164 5.63 7.67 -9.15
C VAL A 164 6.09 6.59 -8.17
N VAL A 165 5.18 6.09 -7.32
CA VAL A 165 5.49 5.06 -6.32
C VAL A 165 5.81 3.71 -6.96
N GLN A 166 5.11 3.34 -8.04
CA GLN A 166 5.45 2.15 -8.82
C GLN A 166 6.86 2.22 -9.40
N ASN A 167 7.26 3.38 -9.91
CA ASN A 167 8.61 3.60 -10.46
C ASN A 167 9.72 3.52 -9.39
N MET A 168 9.40 3.75 -8.11
CA MET A 168 10.30 3.50 -6.98
C MET A 168 10.49 1.99 -6.72
N GLY A 169 9.72 1.11 -7.39
CA GLY A 169 9.74 -0.33 -7.17
C GLY A 169 8.90 -0.80 -5.98
N VAL A 170 8.04 0.05 -5.44
CA VAL A 170 7.07 -0.28 -4.39
C VAL A 170 5.80 -0.81 -5.04
N PRO A 171 5.32 -2.02 -4.69
CA PRO A 171 4.09 -2.56 -5.25
C PRO A 171 2.87 -1.74 -4.80
N VAL A 172 2.03 -1.34 -5.76
CA VAL A 172 0.79 -0.60 -5.54
C VAL A 172 -0.40 -1.45 -5.98
N ILE A 173 -1.20 -1.90 -5.03
CA ILE A 173 -2.44 -2.65 -5.28
C ILE A 173 -3.56 -1.66 -5.60
N GLU A 174 -4.09 -1.72 -6.81
CA GLU A 174 -5.31 -1.01 -7.18
C GLU A 174 -6.52 -1.69 -6.53
N GLY A 175 -7.16 -1.01 -5.58
CA GLY A 175 -8.33 -1.56 -4.91
C GLY A 175 -8.81 -0.82 -3.68
N ASP A 176 -10.02 -1.14 -3.27
CA ASP A 176 -10.68 -0.61 -2.10
C ASP A 176 -10.22 -1.37 -0.83
N ALA A 177 -9.48 -0.68 0.03
CA ALA A 177 -8.99 -1.24 1.30
C ALA A 177 -10.10 -1.45 2.34
N SER A 178 -11.28 -0.86 2.16
CA SER A 178 -12.44 -1.14 3.02
C SER A 178 -13.00 -2.54 2.81
N ARG A 179 -12.66 -3.18 1.68
CA ARG A 179 -13.04 -4.55 1.36
C ARG A 179 -11.96 -5.53 1.80
N GLN A 180 -12.40 -6.70 2.24
CA GLN A 180 -11.48 -7.77 2.65
C GLN A 180 -10.52 -8.17 1.53
N THR A 181 -11.00 -8.22 0.29
CA THR A 181 -10.22 -8.59 -0.89
C THR A 181 -9.02 -7.67 -1.13
N GLY A 182 -9.18 -6.35 -0.93
CA GLY A 182 -8.08 -5.38 -1.04
C GLY A 182 -7.00 -5.59 0.01
N LEU A 183 -7.40 -5.80 1.27
CA LEU A 183 -6.46 -6.08 2.36
C LEU A 183 -5.74 -7.43 2.20
N GLU A 184 -6.46 -8.47 1.74
CA GLU A 184 -5.86 -9.80 1.49
C GLU A 184 -4.90 -9.77 0.31
N ALA A 185 -5.19 -9.02 -0.76
CA ALA A 185 -4.27 -8.82 -1.89
C ALA A 185 -2.96 -8.18 -1.43
N ALA A 186 -3.00 -7.23 -0.50
CA ALA A 186 -1.82 -6.63 0.11
C ALA A 186 -1.14 -7.52 1.18
N GLY A 187 -1.69 -8.69 1.48
CA GLY A 187 -1.11 -9.63 2.42
C GLY A 187 -1.27 -9.26 3.90
N VAL A 188 -2.40 -8.69 4.30
CA VAL A 188 -2.68 -8.21 5.67
C VAL A 188 -2.37 -9.25 6.75
N LYS A 189 -2.66 -10.54 6.50
CA LYS A 189 -2.39 -11.64 7.44
C LYS A 189 -0.90 -11.85 7.75
N ARG A 190 -0.01 -11.34 6.90
CA ARG A 190 1.46 -11.47 7.01
C ARG A 190 2.15 -10.14 7.27
N ALA A 191 1.40 -9.03 7.23
CA ALA A 191 1.91 -7.71 7.50
C ALA A 191 2.12 -7.49 9.01
N ARG A 192 3.14 -6.72 9.38
CA ARG A 192 3.39 -6.32 10.77
C ARG A 192 2.69 -5.02 11.15
N THR A 193 2.50 -4.13 10.17
CA THR A 193 1.93 -2.79 10.40
C THR A 193 1.05 -2.40 9.21
N ILE A 194 -0.04 -1.70 9.50
CA ILE A 194 -0.84 -0.99 8.51
C ILE A 194 -0.86 0.50 8.85
N VAL A 195 -0.61 1.35 7.85
CA VAL A 195 -0.62 2.81 7.95
C VAL A 195 -1.76 3.34 7.09
N LEU A 196 -2.69 4.06 7.68
CA LEU A 196 -3.90 4.56 7.04
C LEU A 196 -3.77 6.07 6.84
N CYS A 197 -3.67 6.52 5.59
CA CYS A 197 -3.40 7.89 5.21
C CYS A 197 -4.53 8.54 4.40
N THR A 198 -5.73 7.94 4.32
CA THR A 198 -6.85 8.55 3.61
C THR A 198 -7.32 9.83 4.31
N GLN A 199 -8.11 10.66 3.62
CA GLN A 199 -8.63 11.91 4.18
C GLN A 199 -9.92 11.73 4.99
N ASN A 200 -10.43 10.51 5.11
CA ASN A 200 -11.69 10.20 5.76
C ASN A 200 -11.44 9.37 7.02
N ASP A 201 -11.65 9.98 8.19
CA ASP A 201 -11.43 9.36 9.51
C ASP A 201 -12.31 8.12 9.72
N ALA A 202 -13.57 8.16 9.27
CA ALA A 202 -14.48 7.02 9.39
C ALA A 202 -14.03 5.84 8.53
N LEU A 203 -13.58 6.10 7.31
CA LEU A 203 -13.01 5.09 6.42
C LEU A 203 -11.72 4.50 7.01
N ASN A 204 -10.83 5.35 7.53
CA ASN A 204 -9.61 4.91 8.19
C ASN A 204 -9.91 4.00 9.37
N LEU A 205 -10.89 4.36 10.22
CA LEU A 205 -11.31 3.52 11.34
C LEU A 205 -11.90 2.18 10.87
N GLN A 206 -12.76 2.19 9.85
CA GLN A 206 -13.35 0.97 9.27
C GLN A 206 -12.26 0.02 8.77
N ILE A 207 -11.27 0.54 8.04
CA ILE A 207 -10.14 -0.25 7.53
C ILE A 207 -9.28 -0.78 8.69
N ALA A 208 -9.00 0.06 9.71
CA ALA A 208 -8.24 -0.32 10.89
C ALA A 208 -8.85 -1.52 11.62
N LEU A 209 -10.16 -1.45 11.92
CA LEU A 209 -10.89 -2.52 12.59
C LEU A 209 -10.92 -3.80 11.75
N LYS A 210 -11.13 -3.69 10.44
CA LYS A 210 -11.11 -4.84 9.54
C LYS A 210 -9.72 -5.47 9.45
N ALA A 211 -8.66 -4.67 9.35
CA ALA A 211 -7.28 -5.16 9.32
C ALA A 211 -6.93 -5.89 10.64
N ARG A 212 -7.34 -5.35 11.79
CA ARG A 212 -7.15 -5.98 13.11
C ARG A 212 -7.95 -7.28 13.23
N SER A 213 -9.16 -7.35 12.66
CA SER A 213 -9.96 -8.59 12.62
C SER A 213 -9.28 -9.70 11.78
N LEU A 214 -8.64 -9.34 10.65
CA LEU A 214 -7.93 -10.29 9.78
C LEU A 214 -6.55 -10.67 10.32
N ASN A 215 -5.91 -9.78 11.07
CA ASN A 215 -4.61 -9.99 11.70
C ASN A 215 -4.61 -9.35 13.10
N PRO A 216 -4.94 -10.10 14.16
CA PRO A 216 -5.02 -9.56 15.52
C PRO A 216 -3.71 -8.97 16.06
N LYS A 217 -2.56 -9.30 15.45
CA LYS A 217 -1.24 -8.82 15.87
C LYS A 217 -0.76 -7.59 15.06
N ILE A 218 -1.51 -7.17 14.05
CA ILE A 218 -1.09 -6.05 13.21
C ILE A 218 -1.05 -4.76 14.02
N LYS A 219 0.06 -4.03 13.93
CA LYS A 219 0.15 -2.67 14.47
C LYS A 219 -0.60 -1.72 13.53
N VAL A 220 -1.46 -0.87 14.09
CA VAL A 220 -2.23 0.11 13.31
C VAL A 220 -1.72 1.51 13.60
N VAL A 221 -1.32 2.20 12.54
CA VAL A 221 -1.03 3.64 12.55
C VAL A 221 -2.09 4.31 11.69
N VAL A 222 -2.83 5.25 12.25
CA VAL A 222 -3.98 5.84 11.58
C VAL A 222 -3.90 7.37 11.61
N ARG A 223 -4.09 7.96 10.44
CA ARG A 223 -4.31 9.41 10.31
C ARG A 223 -5.71 9.74 10.81
N ILE A 224 -5.81 10.70 11.71
CA ILE A 224 -7.07 11.23 12.23
C ILE A 224 -7.01 12.74 12.22
N PHE A 225 -8.10 13.40 11.85
CA PHE A 225 -8.21 14.85 11.84
C PHE A 225 -8.52 15.40 13.22
N ASN A 226 -9.40 14.70 13.95
CA ASN A 226 -9.86 15.09 15.29
C ASN A 226 -8.96 14.51 16.37
N GLU A 227 -8.27 15.37 17.13
CA GLU A 227 -7.30 14.96 18.16
C GLU A 227 -7.97 14.27 19.36
N ASP A 228 -9.18 14.69 19.77
CA ASP A 228 -9.91 14.03 20.84
C ASP A 228 -10.29 12.59 20.46
N PHE A 229 -10.62 12.39 19.17
CA PHE A 229 -10.89 11.07 18.64
C PHE A 229 -9.63 10.21 18.56
N ALA A 230 -8.47 10.81 18.25
CA ALA A 230 -7.19 10.12 18.23
C ALA A 230 -6.85 9.51 19.61
N LYS A 231 -7.06 10.26 20.69
CA LYS A 231 -6.88 9.77 22.08
C LYS A 231 -7.78 8.59 22.37
N SER A 232 -9.06 8.69 22.03
CA SER A 232 -10.02 7.60 22.23
C SER A 232 -9.64 6.32 21.50
N LEU A 233 -9.10 6.42 20.27
CA LEU A 233 -8.63 5.29 19.49
C LEU A 233 -7.40 4.61 20.10
N HIS A 234 -6.51 5.41 20.69
CA HIS A 234 -5.37 4.88 21.41
C HIS A 234 -5.81 4.08 22.65
N ASP A 235 -6.65 4.69 23.47
CA ASP A 235 -7.07 4.13 24.76
C ASP A 235 -7.92 2.86 24.61
N GLN A 236 -8.82 2.82 23.62
CA GLN A 236 -9.74 1.69 23.42
C GLN A 236 -9.18 0.57 22.56
N PHE A 237 -8.37 0.88 21.55
CA PHE A 237 -7.92 -0.11 20.55
C PHE A 237 -6.40 -0.28 20.50
N GLY A 238 -5.63 0.54 21.22
CA GLY A 238 -4.17 0.56 21.14
C GLY A 238 -3.65 0.96 19.74
N PHE A 239 -4.42 1.78 19.02
CA PHE A 239 -3.97 2.30 17.72
C PHE A 239 -3.07 3.51 17.93
N THR A 240 -2.06 3.67 17.08
CA THR A 240 -1.27 4.89 17.01
C THR A 240 -2.00 5.88 16.11
N ALA A 241 -2.81 6.75 16.70
CA ALA A 241 -3.57 7.75 15.97
C ALA A 241 -2.81 9.09 15.95
N LEU A 242 -2.62 9.67 14.75
CA LEU A 242 -1.82 10.86 14.53
C LEU A 242 -2.61 11.90 13.71
N SER A 243 -2.62 13.16 14.20
CA SER A 243 -3.16 14.30 13.44
C SER A 243 -2.02 15.01 12.71
N ALA A 244 -2.01 14.90 11.38
CA ALA A 244 -1.00 15.59 10.57
C ALA A 244 -1.12 17.13 10.68
N THR A 245 -2.34 17.64 10.83
CA THR A 245 -2.60 19.07 11.02
C THR A 245 -2.21 19.52 12.42
N GLY A 246 -2.56 18.73 13.46
CA GLY A 246 -2.15 19.01 14.83
C GLY A 246 -0.64 19.03 15.01
N MET A 247 0.08 18.15 14.33
CA MET A 247 1.54 18.14 14.33
C MET A 247 2.17 19.31 13.58
N ALA A 248 1.55 19.80 12.52
CA ALA A 248 2.09 20.87 11.68
C ALA A 248 1.70 22.28 12.18
N ALA A 249 0.50 22.45 12.74
CA ALA A 249 -0.03 23.76 13.12
C ALA A 249 0.89 24.57 14.05
N PRO A 250 1.50 24.00 15.09
CA PRO A 250 2.42 24.77 15.95
C PRO A 250 3.63 25.32 15.20
N VAL A 251 4.16 24.57 14.24
CA VAL A 251 5.31 24.99 13.42
C VAL A 251 4.94 26.14 12.49
N PHE A 252 3.76 26.07 11.85
CA PHE A 252 3.26 27.17 11.02
C PHE A 252 2.99 28.44 11.84
N ALA A 253 2.40 28.27 13.03
CA ALA A 253 2.14 29.39 13.93
C ALA A 253 3.45 30.06 14.38
N ALA A 254 4.44 29.25 14.78
CA ALA A 254 5.76 29.75 15.18
C ALA A 254 6.46 30.50 14.04
N ALA A 255 6.47 29.92 12.84
CA ALA A 255 7.07 30.55 11.67
C ALA A 255 6.37 31.88 11.31
N ALA A 256 5.05 31.94 11.41
CA ALA A 256 4.28 33.19 11.20
C ALA A 256 4.59 34.25 12.24
N ALA A 257 4.94 33.85 13.46
CA ALA A 257 5.40 34.74 14.53
C ALA A 257 6.90 35.06 14.46
N GLY A 258 7.60 34.71 13.40
CA GLY A 258 9.03 34.94 13.23
C GLY A 258 9.93 33.98 14.02
N ALA A 259 9.38 32.91 14.58
CA ALA A 259 10.08 31.94 15.40
C ALA A 259 10.52 30.71 14.58
N ASP A 260 11.77 30.27 14.79
CA ASP A 260 12.31 29.04 14.21
C ASP A 260 12.18 27.90 15.25
N VAL A 261 11.06 27.17 15.20
CA VAL A 261 10.72 26.16 16.21
C VAL A 261 10.44 24.81 15.53
N THR A 262 10.94 23.73 16.11
CA THR A 262 10.63 22.38 15.63
C THR A 262 9.22 21.92 16.02
N PRO A 263 8.65 20.91 15.34
CA PRO A 263 7.44 20.25 15.82
C PRO A 263 7.59 19.78 17.28
N PRO A 264 6.54 19.94 18.12
CA PRO A 264 6.61 19.49 19.50
C PRO A 264 6.72 17.97 19.60
N ILE A 265 7.53 17.49 20.53
CA ILE A 265 7.55 16.12 20.98
C ILE A 265 6.85 16.04 22.35
N THR A 266 6.09 14.96 22.57
CA THR A 266 5.41 14.77 23.86
C THR A 266 6.23 13.78 24.72
N VAL A 267 6.70 14.25 25.87
CA VAL A 267 7.42 13.44 26.87
C VAL A 267 6.59 13.46 28.16
N GLU A 268 6.11 12.31 28.58
CA GLU A 268 5.28 12.15 29.78
C GLU A 268 4.08 13.13 29.86
N GLY A 269 3.46 13.41 28.70
CA GLY A 269 2.31 14.32 28.61
C GLY A 269 2.69 15.81 28.48
N GLN A 270 3.95 16.17 28.54
CA GLN A 270 4.43 17.53 28.30
C GLN A 270 4.89 17.70 26.86
N ALA A 271 4.38 18.73 26.18
CA ALA A 271 4.83 19.11 24.83
C ALA A 271 6.12 19.93 24.92
N LEU A 272 7.18 19.46 24.30
CA LEU A 272 8.49 20.13 24.23
C LEU A 272 8.86 20.40 22.78
N SER A 273 9.40 21.59 22.50
CA SER A 273 9.92 21.97 21.17
C SER A 273 11.34 22.51 21.32
N LEU A 274 12.14 22.32 20.28
CA LEU A 274 13.43 22.99 20.15
C LEU A 274 13.23 24.29 19.37
N ALA A 275 13.62 25.41 19.94
CA ALA A 275 13.59 26.70 19.28
C ALA A 275 15.02 27.17 19.00
N ARG A 276 15.20 27.83 17.86
CA ARG A 276 16.43 28.56 17.54
C ARG A 276 16.12 30.05 17.51
N LEU A 277 16.89 30.83 18.21
CA LEU A 277 16.79 32.29 18.17
C LEU A 277 18.20 32.92 18.07
N THR A 278 18.25 34.08 17.45
CA THR A 278 19.43 34.95 17.48
C THR A 278 19.17 36.06 18.51
N VAL A 279 20.06 36.22 19.44
CA VAL A 279 19.92 37.17 20.53
C VAL A 279 20.02 38.60 19.98
N SER A 280 18.91 39.35 20.08
CA SER A 280 18.86 40.77 19.66
C SER A 280 19.76 41.63 20.52
N SER A 281 20.28 42.72 19.96
CA SER A 281 21.05 43.70 20.75
C SER A 281 20.22 44.42 21.82
N THR A 282 18.85 44.44 21.66
CA THR A 282 17.93 45.00 22.64
C THR A 282 17.33 43.94 23.57
N SER A 283 17.71 42.70 23.41
CA SER A 283 17.19 41.57 24.17
C SER A 283 17.46 41.66 25.66
N ALA A 284 16.44 41.31 26.47
CA ALA A 284 16.59 41.18 27.92
C ALA A 284 17.56 40.00 28.32
N LEU A 285 17.95 39.15 27.36
CA LEU A 285 18.84 38.04 27.55
C LEU A 285 20.32 38.43 27.52
N VAL A 286 20.65 39.60 27.00
CA VAL A 286 22.02 40.10 26.88
C VAL A 286 22.64 40.25 28.28
N GLN A 287 23.90 39.75 28.46
CA GLN A 287 24.61 39.71 29.72
C GLN A 287 23.97 38.90 30.84
N LYS A 288 23.01 38.02 30.50
CA LYS A 288 22.51 37.01 31.43
C LYS A 288 23.26 35.72 31.24
N THR A 289 23.39 34.95 32.32
CA THR A 289 24.00 33.63 32.25
C THR A 289 23.00 32.58 31.79
N VAL A 290 23.49 31.49 31.24
CA VAL A 290 22.70 30.33 30.83
C VAL A 290 21.81 29.85 31.96
N GLY A 291 22.37 29.61 33.16
CA GLY A 291 21.59 29.15 34.31
C GLY A 291 20.49 30.15 34.73
N TYR A 292 20.76 31.45 34.70
CA TYR A 292 19.71 32.46 34.98
C TYR A 292 18.53 32.36 33.98
N ILE A 293 18.85 32.18 32.70
CA ILE A 293 17.81 32.08 31.64
C ILE A 293 17.01 30.78 31.83
N GLU A 294 17.70 29.67 32.05
CA GLU A 294 17.04 28.36 32.26
C GLU A 294 16.08 28.40 33.44
N ASP A 295 16.53 28.92 34.58
CA ASP A 295 15.70 29.02 35.79
C ASP A 295 14.54 29.97 35.62
N ASN A 296 14.76 31.15 35.02
CA ASN A 296 13.73 32.20 34.90
C ASN A 296 12.63 31.83 33.91
N TYR A 297 12.96 31.13 32.84
CA TYR A 297 12.03 30.73 31.79
C TYR A 297 11.56 29.28 31.89
N ASN A 298 12.13 28.49 32.78
CA ASN A 298 11.83 27.04 32.93
C ASN A 298 12.00 26.27 31.61
N LEU A 299 13.20 26.38 31.04
CA LEU A 299 13.57 25.76 29.77
C LEU A 299 15.05 25.31 29.83
N SER A 300 15.55 24.68 28.77
CA SER A 300 16.97 24.27 28.72
C SER A 300 17.67 24.80 27.47
N ILE A 301 18.84 25.41 27.63
CA ILE A 301 19.70 25.89 26.54
C ILE A 301 20.61 24.73 26.12
N VAL A 302 20.35 24.16 24.95
CA VAL A 302 21.02 23.00 24.42
C VAL A 302 22.31 23.36 23.70
N LEU A 303 22.33 24.57 23.06
CA LEU A 303 23.48 25.04 22.30
C LEU A 303 23.58 26.57 22.36
N VAL A 304 24.79 27.07 22.50
CA VAL A 304 25.15 28.48 22.26
C VAL A 304 26.19 28.54 21.15
N ARG A 305 25.98 29.40 20.16
CA ARG A 305 26.97 29.67 19.11
C ARG A 305 27.34 31.14 19.13
N HIS A 306 28.62 31.39 19.40
CA HIS A 306 29.25 32.70 19.37
C HIS A 306 30.33 32.71 18.30
N ASP A 307 30.43 33.70 17.43
CA ASP A 307 31.47 33.86 16.40
C ASP A 307 31.86 32.56 15.67
N HIS A 308 30.90 31.80 15.17
CA HIS A 308 31.04 30.51 14.46
C HIS A 308 31.54 29.33 15.34
N GLN A 309 31.74 29.51 16.62
CA GLN A 309 32.03 28.41 17.57
C GLN A 309 30.75 28.00 18.27
N SER A 310 30.40 26.73 18.16
CA SER A 310 29.21 26.16 18.79
C SER A 310 29.62 25.39 20.04
N GLU A 311 28.99 25.69 21.16
CA GLU A 311 29.12 24.98 22.42
C GLU A 311 27.83 24.24 22.73
N MET A 312 27.88 22.91 22.76
CA MET A 312 26.78 22.05 23.17
C MET A 312 26.81 21.91 24.69
N HIS A 313 25.62 21.98 25.29
CA HIS A 313 25.48 21.96 26.76
C HIS A 313 26.41 23.00 27.46
N PRO A 314 26.18 24.29 27.19
CA PRO A 314 26.96 25.36 27.81
C PRO A 314 26.83 25.29 29.33
N THR A 315 27.86 25.75 30.04
CA THR A 315 27.82 25.80 31.51
C THR A 315 26.87 26.90 32.01
N ASP A 316 26.27 26.72 33.17
CA ASP A 316 25.35 27.69 33.79
C ASP A 316 25.96 29.10 33.93
N SER A 317 27.27 29.22 34.08
CA SER A 317 28.01 30.47 34.19
C SER A 317 28.31 31.15 32.86
N LYS A 318 28.02 30.51 31.70
CA LYS A 318 28.22 31.09 30.38
C LYS A 318 27.29 32.28 30.17
N GLU A 319 27.86 33.43 29.86
CA GLU A 319 27.12 34.64 29.53
C GLU A 319 26.69 34.64 28.07
N ILE A 320 25.49 35.13 27.80
CA ILE A 320 24.88 35.29 26.47
C ILE A 320 25.15 36.70 25.97
N ALA A 321 25.67 36.81 24.76
CA ALA A 321 25.98 38.08 24.13
C ALA A 321 24.96 38.39 22.97
N ALA A 322 24.85 39.66 22.64
CA ALA A 322 24.11 40.07 21.43
C ALA A 322 24.73 39.44 20.19
N GLY A 323 23.89 38.91 19.30
CA GLY A 323 24.31 38.17 18.09
C GLY A 323 24.56 36.70 18.29
N ASP A 324 24.56 36.18 19.51
CA ASP A 324 24.64 34.75 19.78
C ASP A 324 23.43 34.03 19.18
N VAL A 325 23.64 32.82 18.64
CA VAL A 325 22.59 31.94 18.26
C VAL A 325 22.42 30.87 19.32
N VAL A 326 21.26 30.81 19.92
CA VAL A 326 20.94 29.83 20.96
C VAL A 326 19.87 28.85 20.48
N ALA A 327 20.06 27.57 20.81
CA ALA A 327 19.06 26.54 20.64
C ALA A 327 18.51 26.14 22.02
N VAL A 328 17.19 26.22 22.17
CA VAL A 328 16.51 26.14 23.46
C VAL A 328 15.42 25.09 23.40
N LEU A 329 15.38 24.20 24.38
CA LEU A 329 14.33 23.19 24.55
C LEU A 329 13.38 23.63 25.67
N GLY A 330 12.08 23.70 25.35
CA GLY A 330 11.08 24.10 26.33
C GLY A 330 9.65 23.88 25.84
N GLY A 331 8.69 24.14 26.70
CA GLY A 331 7.30 24.14 26.36
C GLY A 331 6.89 25.34 25.49
N PRO A 332 5.74 25.28 24.82
CA PRO A 332 5.30 26.36 23.94
C PRO A 332 5.17 27.73 24.61
N GLN A 333 4.71 27.76 25.85
CA GLN A 333 4.52 29.02 26.61
C GLN A 333 5.84 29.62 27.06
N GLU A 334 6.76 28.78 27.52
CA GLU A 334 8.11 29.15 27.95
C GLU A 334 8.93 29.71 26.76
N LEU A 335 8.86 29.04 25.62
CA LEU A 335 9.52 29.49 24.40
C LEU A 335 8.94 30.80 23.88
N TYR A 336 7.61 30.98 23.93
CA TYR A 336 6.98 32.22 23.54
C TYR A 336 7.43 33.41 24.40
N ARG A 337 7.49 33.24 25.73
CA ARG A 337 8.02 34.27 26.66
C ARG A 337 9.45 34.65 26.34
N LEU A 338 10.31 33.64 26.14
CA LEU A 338 11.72 33.87 25.80
C LEU A 338 11.87 34.67 24.49
N MET A 339 11.10 34.30 23.46
CA MET A 339 11.15 34.96 22.17
C MET A 339 10.66 36.41 22.24
N HIS A 340 9.58 36.65 22.97
CA HIS A 340 9.06 37.99 23.20
C HIS A 340 10.07 38.89 23.90
N ASP A 341 10.72 38.40 24.93
CA ASP A 341 11.73 39.16 25.68
C ASP A 341 13.07 39.26 24.91
N ASN A 342 13.24 38.51 23.82
CA ASN A 342 14.36 38.67 22.91
C ASN A 342 14.15 39.78 21.88
N GLU A 343 12.91 40.17 21.58
CA GLU A 343 12.61 41.26 20.65
C GLU A 343 12.76 42.66 21.30
N GLY A 344 12.68 42.75 22.61
CA GLY A 344 12.87 43.97 23.41
C GLY A 344 11.59 44.68 23.72
#